data_3c347ac8f23fe914b2b4aa65b70e5100
#
_entry.id   3c347ac8f23fe914b2b4aa65b70e5100
#
_cell.length_a   1.000
_cell.length_b   1.000
_cell.length_c   1.000
_cell.angle_alpha   90.00
_cell.angle_beta   90.00
_cell.angle_gamma   90.00
#
_symmetry.space_group_name_H-M   'P 1'
#
loop_
_entity.id
_entity.type
_entity.pdbx_description
1 polymer ?
#
loop_
_entity_poly.entity_id
_entity_poly.type
_entity_poly.pdbx_seq_one_letter_code
_entity_poly.pdbx_strand_id
1 'polypeptide(L)'
;MKAIVTGASGFVGRYLCDHLRANGDEVIGLDRRHDAPFDVVDRANVLDAFATVRADAVYHLAASTHVGRSWEAPVETLRVNVEGTLNVLDAARESGVERVLVVGSAEEYGLSANDSALVSEDAPLRPTTPYGASKVAASYLALQAHLGAGLAVVRTRSFNHTGPGQSHEFVVPALARRIADAERSGKDQIPLGRAETVREVNDVRDIVRAYRLLLLDGEPGAVYNVCSGIGLSIGAIAERLVALAKRPLRVCHDPSLVRLVDVVRLVGDPARLQAVTGWAPEHDVDRTLADVLAEARAT
;
A
#
# COMPACT_ATOMS: atom_id res chain seq x y z
N MET A 1 -13.82 -8.00 16.96
CA MET A 1 -13.94 -9.10 15.96
C MET A 1 -12.65 -9.88 15.89
N LYS A 2 -12.71 -11.13 15.39
CA LYS A 2 -11.53 -11.95 15.12
C LYS A 2 -11.13 -11.78 13.66
N ALA A 3 -9.93 -11.25 13.39
CA ALA A 3 -9.49 -10.86 12.06
C ALA A 3 -8.23 -11.62 11.63
N ILE A 4 -8.25 -12.18 10.42
CA ILE A 4 -7.05 -12.63 9.72
C ILE A 4 -6.43 -11.44 8.98
N VAL A 5 -5.11 -11.27 9.12
CA VAL A 5 -4.31 -10.33 8.34
C VAL A 5 -3.27 -11.12 7.56
N THR A 6 -3.42 -11.24 6.25
CA THR A 6 -2.38 -11.85 5.40
C THR A 6 -1.32 -10.79 5.07
N GLY A 7 -0.05 -11.19 5.00
CA GLY A 7 1.05 -10.24 4.86
C GLY A 7 1.35 -9.44 6.15
N ALA A 8 1.02 -10.02 7.29
CA ALA A 8 1.08 -9.40 8.61
C ALA A 8 2.47 -8.90 9.02
N SER A 9 3.55 -9.56 8.60
CA SER A 9 4.93 -9.16 8.90
C SER A 9 5.48 -8.10 7.93
N GLY A 10 4.69 -7.74 6.89
CA GLY A 10 5.01 -6.67 5.95
C GLY A 10 4.95 -5.28 6.61
N PHE A 11 5.40 -4.25 5.87
CA PHE A 11 5.39 -2.87 6.36
C PHE A 11 4.00 -2.44 6.86
N VAL A 12 2.99 -2.45 6.00
CA VAL A 12 1.61 -2.06 6.36
C VAL A 12 0.98 -3.08 7.32
N GLY A 13 1.28 -4.38 7.14
CA GLY A 13 0.70 -5.46 7.95
C GLY A 13 0.96 -5.31 9.43
N ARG A 14 2.19 -4.92 9.82
CA ARG A 14 2.55 -4.66 11.23
C ARG A 14 1.71 -3.53 11.82
N TYR A 15 1.64 -2.38 11.14
CA TYR A 15 0.84 -1.24 11.59
C TYR A 15 -0.66 -1.60 11.69
N LEU A 16 -1.17 -2.37 10.73
CA LEU A 16 -2.56 -2.81 10.77
C LEU A 16 -2.82 -3.75 11.95
N CYS A 17 -1.96 -4.75 12.17
CA CYS A 17 -2.10 -5.65 13.31
C CYS A 17 -2.11 -4.91 14.64
N ASP A 18 -1.21 -3.93 14.80
CA ASP A 18 -1.14 -3.13 16.02
C ASP A 18 -2.35 -2.22 16.18
N HIS A 19 -2.81 -1.58 15.08
CA HIS A 19 -4.01 -0.76 15.09
C HIS A 19 -5.28 -1.57 15.43
N LEU A 20 -5.44 -2.76 14.85
CA LEU A 20 -6.58 -3.63 15.14
C LEU A 20 -6.60 -4.07 16.61
N ARG A 21 -5.45 -4.51 17.16
CA ARG A 21 -5.32 -4.89 18.56
C ARG A 21 -5.62 -3.74 19.50
N ALA A 22 -5.14 -2.53 19.20
CA ALA A 22 -5.41 -1.32 19.97
C ALA A 22 -6.90 -0.95 19.98
N ASN A 23 -7.67 -1.41 18.98
CA ASN A 23 -9.13 -1.26 18.90
C ASN A 23 -9.91 -2.47 19.44
N GLY A 24 -9.25 -3.40 20.15
CA GLY A 24 -9.89 -4.54 20.81
C GLY A 24 -10.18 -5.73 19.88
N ASP A 25 -9.62 -5.77 18.66
CA ASP A 25 -9.77 -6.90 17.75
C ASP A 25 -8.77 -8.03 18.09
N GLU A 26 -9.20 -9.28 18.00
CA GLU A 26 -8.32 -10.46 18.02
C GLU A 26 -7.68 -10.60 16.64
N VAL A 27 -6.34 -10.56 16.57
CA VAL A 27 -5.64 -10.54 15.29
C VAL A 27 -4.78 -11.77 15.10
N ILE A 28 -5.05 -12.51 14.03
CA ILE A 28 -4.26 -13.64 13.55
C ILE A 28 -3.48 -13.20 12.32
N GLY A 29 -2.19 -12.97 12.50
CA GLY A 29 -1.28 -12.61 11.40
C GLY A 29 -0.82 -13.86 10.65
N LEU A 30 -1.00 -13.88 9.32
CA LEU A 30 -0.53 -14.95 8.45
C LEU A 30 0.53 -14.40 7.48
N ASP A 31 1.72 -15.02 7.50
CA ASP A 31 2.84 -14.56 6.67
C ASP A 31 3.88 -15.67 6.44
N ARG A 32 4.66 -15.57 5.38
CA ARG A 32 5.75 -16.52 5.07
C ARG A 32 6.91 -16.53 6.07
N ARG A 33 7.02 -15.50 6.90
CA ARG A 33 8.12 -15.29 7.85
C ARG A 33 7.82 -15.78 9.27
N HIS A 34 6.68 -16.43 9.48
CA HIS A 34 6.33 -17.05 10.77
C HIS A 34 6.89 -18.47 10.90
N ASP A 35 6.92 -19.00 12.12
CA ASP A 35 7.36 -20.38 12.42
C ASP A 35 6.52 -21.44 11.66
N ALA A 36 5.24 -21.15 11.39
CA ALA A 36 4.39 -21.86 10.46
C ALA A 36 4.22 -21.01 9.19
N PRO A 37 5.04 -21.20 8.14
CA PRO A 37 4.99 -20.36 6.95
C PRO A 37 3.64 -20.44 6.26
N PHE A 38 3.05 -19.29 5.99
CA PHE A 38 1.82 -19.16 5.23
C PHE A 38 2.10 -18.56 3.86
N ASP A 39 1.93 -19.35 2.80
CA ASP A 39 2.07 -18.86 1.42
C ASP A 39 0.69 -18.81 0.76
N VAL A 40 0.29 -17.61 0.32
CA VAL A 40 -1.01 -17.40 -0.36
C VAL A 40 -1.14 -18.19 -1.67
N VAL A 41 -0.03 -18.60 -2.27
CA VAL A 41 -0.02 -19.42 -3.51
C VAL A 41 -0.26 -20.90 -3.22
N ASP A 42 0.00 -21.36 -2.00
CA ASP A 42 -0.31 -22.71 -1.58
C ASP A 42 -1.78 -22.80 -1.12
N ARG A 43 -2.64 -23.21 -2.06
CA ARG A 43 -4.09 -23.30 -1.82
C ARG A 43 -4.44 -24.18 -0.62
N ALA A 44 -3.75 -25.31 -0.44
CA ALA A 44 -4.05 -26.23 0.66
C ALA A 44 -3.72 -25.60 2.02
N ASN A 45 -2.56 -24.92 2.11
CA ASN A 45 -2.14 -24.18 3.29
C ASN A 45 -3.12 -23.05 3.64
N VAL A 46 -3.63 -22.32 2.63
CA VAL A 46 -4.59 -21.22 2.81
C VAL A 46 -5.93 -21.77 3.34
N LEU A 47 -6.47 -22.82 2.74
CA LEU A 47 -7.74 -23.45 3.18
C LEU A 47 -7.66 -23.99 4.62
N ASP A 48 -6.58 -24.69 4.96
CA ASP A 48 -6.38 -25.24 6.30
C ASP A 48 -6.26 -24.15 7.37
N ALA A 49 -5.48 -23.10 7.10
CA ALA A 49 -5.32 -21.98 8.02
C ALA A 49 -6.67 -21.29 8.30
N PHE A 50 -7.48 -21.04 7.27
CA PHE A 50 -8.78 -20.37 7.42
C PHE A 50 -9.80 -21.24 8.15
N ALA A 51 -9.86 -22.54 7.83
CA ALA A 51 -10.73 -23.49 8.52
C ALA A 51 -10.40 -23.62 10.02
N THR A 52 -9.11 -23.56 10.37
CA THR A 52 -8.63 -23.61 11.75
C THR A 52 -8.95 -22.34 12.53
N VAL A 53 -8.71 -21.17 11.92
CA VAL A 53 -8.84 -19.87 12.59
C VAL A 53 -10.29 -19.48 12.80
N ARG A 54 -11.18 -19.70 11.83
CA ARG A 54 -12.60 -19.29 11.86
C ARG A 54 -12.74 -17.80 12.23
N ALA A 55 -12.21 -16.94 11.38
CA ALA A 55 -12.25 -15.50 11.57
C ALA A 55 -13.57 -14.89 11.11
N ASP A 56 -13.97 -13.78 11.74
CA ASP A 56 -15.10 -12.94 11.31
C ASP A 56 -14.73 -12.12 10.07
N ALA A 57 -13.47 -11.70 9.98
CA ALA A 57 -13.01 -10.77 8.96
C ALA A 57 -11.61 -11.10 8.42
N VAL A 58 -11.35 -10.68 7.19
CA VAL A 58 -10.04 -10.81 6.52
C VAL A 58 -9.57 -9.48 5.98
N TYR A 59 -8.32 -9.13 6.29
CA TYR A 59 -7.56 -8.08 5.61
C TYR A 59 -6.51 -8.73 4.74
N HIS A 60 -6.69 -8.69 3.43
CA HIS A 60 -5.76 -9.30 2.48
C HIS A 60 -4.74 -8.29 1.97
N LEU A 61 -3.54 -8.29 2.62
CA LEU A 61 -2.41 -7.42 2.28
C LEU A 61 -1.27 -8.17 1.58
N ALA A 62 -1.23 -9.51 1.69
CA ALA A 62 -0.17 -10.31 1.08
C ALA A 62 -0.08 -10.06 -0.42
N ALA A 63 1.05 -9.56 -0.89
CA ALA A 63 1.29 -9.24 -2.28
C ALA A 63 2.79 -9.08 -2.57
N SER A 64 3.17 -9.29 -3.84
CA SER A 64 4.42 -8.77 -4.39
C SER A 64 4.21 -7.31 -4.76
N THR A 65 4.83 -6.36 -4.02
CA THR A 65 4.48 -4.93 -4.07
C THR A 65 5.48 -4.06 -4.82
N HIS A 66 6.65 -4.58 -5.19
CA HIS A 66 7.71 -3.79 -5.79
C HIS A 66 7.51 -3.63 -7.30
N VAL A 67 7.13 -2.43 -7.74
CA VAL A 67 6.85 -2.12 -9.15
C VAL A 67 8.04 -2.46 -10.08
N GLY A 68 9.28 -2.11 -9.68
CA GLY A 68 10.48 -2.41 -10.47
C GLY A 68 10.68 -3.91 -10.67
N ARG A 69 10.63 -4.69 -9.59
CA ARG A 69 10.78 -6.17 -9.64
C ARG A 69 9.69 -6.86 -10.45
N SER A 70 8.51 -6.25 -10.58
CA SER A 70 7.45 -6.83 -11.39
C SER A 70 7.81 -6.93 -12.88
N TRP A 71 8.74 -6.10 -13.38
CA TRP A 71 9.28 -6.19 -14.71
C TRP A 71 10.28 -7.34 -14.89
N GLU A 72 11.01 -7.65 -13.82
CA GLU A 72 12.01 -8.73 -13.80
C GLU A 72 11.34 -10.10 -13.61
N ALA A 73 10.28 -10.16 -12.79
CA ALA A 73 9.56 -11.39 -12.44
C ALA A 73 8.03 -11.25 -12.57
N PRO A 74 7.50 -10.99 -13.79
CA PRO A 74 6.07 -10.73 -13.98
C PRO A 74 5.20 -11.94 -13.65
N VAL A 75 5.63 -13.15 -13.97
CA VAL A 75 4.88 -14.37 -13.68
C VAL A 75 4.74 -14.61 -12.18
N GLU A 76 5.82 -14.42 -11.41
CA GLU A 76 5.78 -14.55 -9.96
C GLU A 76 4.86 -13.48 -9.34
N THR A 77 4.94 -12.24 -9.85
CA THR A 77 4.06 -11.15 -9.42
C THR A 77 2.59 -11.50 -9.65
N LEU A 78 2.23 -12.04 -10.82
CA LEU A 78 0.88 -12.50 -11.12
C LEU A 78 0.46 -13.67 -10.22
N ARG A 79 1.32 -14.66 -10.01
CA ARG A 79 1.00 -15.79 -9.12
C ARG A 79 0.69 -15.31 -7.71
N VAL A 80 1.53 -14.50 -7.11
CA VAL A 80 1.32 -14.01 -5.74
C VAL A 80 0.08 -13.13 -5.65
N ASN A 81 -0.07 -12.18 -6.58
CA ASN A 81 -1.11 -11.16 -6.47
C ASN A 81 -2.48 -11.63 -6.98
N VAL A 82 -2.54 -12.53 -7.96
CA VAL A 82 -3.80 -12.97 -8.57
C VAL A 82 -4.21 -14.34 -8.04
N GLU A 83 -3.37 -15.37 -8.21
CA GLU A 83 -3.63 -16.72 -7.70
C GLU A 83 -3.75 -16.71 -6.17
N GLY A 84 -2.85 -15.99 -5.47
CA GLY A 84 -2.91 -15.83 -4.01
C GLY A 84 -4.20 -15.14 -3.55
N THR A 85 -4.65 -14.09 -4.24
CA THR A 85 -5.93 -13.44 -3.92
C THR A 85 -7.10 -14.39 -4.14
N LEU A 86 -7.12 -15.16 -5.24
CA LEU A 86 -8.16 -16.15 -5.49
C LEU A 86 -8.24 -17.19 -4.37
N ASN A 87 -7.09 -17.74 -3.95
CA ASN A 87 -7.03 -18.72 -2.85
C ASN A 87 -7.59 -18.15 -1.54
N VAL A 88 -7.26 -16.89 -1.22
CA VAL A 88 -7.76 -16.22 0.00
C VAL A 88 -9.28 -15.98 -0.08
N LEU A 89 -9.81 -15.57 -1.23
CA LEU A 89 -11.24 -15.34 -1.42
C LEU A 89 -12.05 -16.66 -1.32
N ASP A 90 -11.54 -17.74 -1.94
CA ASP A 90 -12.15 -19.06 -1.84
C ASP A 90 -12.17 -19.55 -0.39
N ALA A 91 -11.03 -19.45 0.31
CA ALA A 91 -10.93 -19.87 1.71
C ALA A 91 -11.81 -19.05 2.65
N ALA A 92 -11.91 -17.74 2.42
CA ALA A 92 -12.80 -16.87 3.17
C ALA A 92 -14.28 -17.29 3.00
N ARG A 93 -14.69 -17.58 1.76
CA ARG A 93 -16.04 -18.05 1.45
C ARG A 93 -16.32 -19.41 2.09
N GLU A 94 -15.40 -20.38 1.96
CA GLU A 94 -15.58 -21.75 2.49
C GLU A 94 -15.60 -21.79 4.03
N SER A 95 -14.88 -20.85 4.67
CA SER A 95 -14.83 -20.74 6.15
C SER A 95 -15.91 -19.86 6.75
N GLY A 96 -16.81 -19.29 5.92
CA GLY A 96 -17.91 -18.46 6.39
C GLY A 96 -17.48 -17.09 6.92
N VAL A 97 -16.38 -16.53 6.41
CA VAL A 97 -15.92 -15.17 6.76
C VAL A 97 -16.99 -14.15 6.36
N GLU A 98 -17.34 -13.25 7.29
CA GLU A 98 -18.41 -12.29 7.08
C GLU A 98 -17.99 -11.16 6.13
N ARG A 99 -16.76 -10.65 6.26
CA ARG A 99 -16.26 -9.50 5.47
C ARG A 99 -14.78 -9.67 5.09
N VAL A 100 -14.45 -9.27 3.87
CA VAL A 100 -13.07 -9.28 3.35
C VAL A 100 -12.72 -7.90 2.82
N LEU A 101 -11.57 -7.36 3.22
CA LEU A 101 -10.97 -6.19 2.58
C LEU A 101 -9.77 -6.64 1.75
N VAL A 102 -9.82 -6.36 0.45
CA VAL A 102 -8.73 -6.64 -0.50
C VAL A 102 -7.99 -5.35 -0.83
N VAL A 103 -6.69 -5.34 -0.51
CA VAL A 103 -5.86 -4.15 -0.73
C VAL A 103 -5.35 -4.10 -2.17
N GLY A 104 -5.91 -3.16 -2.94
CA GLY A 104 -5.47 -2.78 -4.27
C GLY A 104 -4.43 -1.66 -4.24
N SER A 105 -4.24 -1.00 -5.39
CA SER A 105 -3.22 0.03 -5.58
C SER A 105 -3.68 1.12 -6.55
N ALA A 106 -3.26 2.35 -6.33
CA ALA A 106 -3.42 3.45 -7.29
C ALA A 106 -2.72 3.18 -8.64
N GLU A 107 -1.73 2.27 -8.68
CA GLU A 107 -1.08 1.82 -9.93
C GLU A 107 -2.06 1.13 -10.90
N GLU A 108 -3.26 0.75 -10.44
CA GLU A 108 -4.35 0.25 -11.29
C GLU A 108 -4.81 1.30 -12.32
N TYR A 109 -4.77 2.58 -11.96
CA TYR A 109 -5.15 3.68 -12.85
C TYR A 109 -4.16 3.88 -13.99
N GLY A 110 -2.87 3.73 -13.74
CA GLY A 110 -1.83 3.94 -14.74
C GLY A 110 -1.98 5.29 -15.45
N LEU A 111 -2.08 5.28 -16.79
CA LEU A 111 -2.16 6.51 -17.58
C LEU A 111 -3.41 7.35 -17.31
N SER A 112 -4.49 6.78 -16.84
CA SER A 112 -5.71 7.54 -16.53
C SER A 112 -5.54 8.54 -15.39
N ALA A 113 -4.52 8.36 -14.55
CA ALA A 113 -4.19 9.33 -13.51
C ALA A 113 -3.69 10.67 -14.05
N ASN A 114 -3.27 10.73 -15.32
CA ASN A 114 -2.84 11.97 -15.96
C ASN A 114 -4.01 12.80 -16.51
N ASP A 115 -5.22 12.21 -16.61
CA ASP A 115 -6.36 12.83 -17.29
C ASP A 115 -7.13 13.81 -16.38
N SER A 116 -6.84 13.82 -15.07
CA SER A 116 -7.51 14.70 -14.09
C SER A 116 -6.57 15.14 -12.96
N ALA A 117 -6.95 16.21 -12.26
CA ALA A 117 -6.20 16.70 -11.09
C ALA A 117 -6.27 15.70 -9.92
N LEU A 118 -7.46 15.11 -9.70
CA LEU A 118 -7.70 14.01 -8.76
C LEU A 118 -8.36 12.86 -9.53
N VAL A 119 -7.85 11.64 -9.37
CA VAL A 119 -8.41 10.47 -10.02
C VAL A 119 -9.47 9.80 -9.12
N SER A 120 -10.71 9.71 -9.63
CA SER A 120 -11.80 9.05 -8.92
C SER A 120 -11.82 7.54 -9.19
N GLU A 121 -12.61 6.80 -8.39
CA GLU A 121 -12.77 5.35 -8.53
C GLU A 121 -13.42 4.94 -9.86
N ASP A 122 -14.14 5.85 -10.51
CA ASP A 122 -14.83 5.61 -11.78
C ASP A 122 -13.91 5.82 -13.00
N ALA A 123 -12.68 6.30 -12.80
CA ALA A 123 -11.72 6.44 -13.88
C ALA A 123 -11.33 5.08 -14.49
N PRO A 124 -11.13 5.02 -15.82
CA PRO A 124 -10.72 3.80 -16.49
C PRO A 124 -9.40 3.25 -15.92
N LEU A 125 -9.25 1.93 -15.88
CA LEU A 125 -8.03 1.27 -15.45
C LEU A 125 -7.11 1.07 -16.66
N ARG A 126 -5.96 1.75 -16.67
CA ARG A 126 -4.97 1.72 -17.76
C ARG A 126 -3.56 1.48 -17.21
N PRO A 127 -3.35 0.36 -16.46
CA PRO A 127 -2.08 0.08 -15.81
C PRO A 127 -0.94 0.00 -16.81
N THR A 128 0.23 0.52 -16.42
CA THR A 128 1.43 0.56 -17.27
C THR A 128 2.51 -0.41 -16.80
N THR A 129 2.27 -1.14 -15.71
CA THR A 129 3.25 -2.04 -15.11
C THR A 129 2.65 -3.43 -14.87
N PRO A 130 3.46 -4.52 -14.87
CA PRO A 130 2.96 -5.84 -14.51
C PRO A 130 2.34 -5.88 -13.11
N TYR A 131 2.89 -5.12 -12.16
CA TYR A 131 2.30 -4.95 -10.84
C TYR A 131 0.90 -4.33 -10.89
N GLY A 132 0.74 -3.19 -11.57
CA GLY A 132 -0.57 -2.54 -11.73
C GLY A 132 -1.59 -3.47 -12.39
N ALA A 133 -1.20 -4.18 -13.46
CA ALA A 133 -2.05 -5.17 -14.13
C ALA A 133 -2.46 -6.32 -13.19
N SER A 134 -1.55 -6.82 -12.35
CA SER A 134 -1.85 -7.85 -11.35
C SER A 134 -2.84 -7.36 -10.29
N LYS A 135 -2.75 -6.09 -9.88
CA LYS A 135 -3.69 -5.49 -8.91
C LYS A 135 -5.08 -5.27 -9.52
N VAL A 136 -5.16 -4.89 -10.80
CA VAL A 136 -6.45 -4.85 -11.53
C VAL A 136 -7.09 -6.25 -11.54
N ALA A 137 -6.34 -7.29 -11.90
CA ALA A 137 -6.88 -8.66 -11.94
C ALA A 137 -7.36 -9.13 -10.56
N ALA A 138 -6.59 -8.89 -9.50
CA ALA A 138 -6.96 -9.22 -8.12
C ALA A 138 -8.24 -8.46 -7.68
N SER A 139 -8.34 -7.16 -8.02
CA SER A 139 -9.51 -6.34 -7.74
C SER A 139 -10.77 -6.86 -8.44
N TYR A 140 -10.66 -7.33 -9.69
CA TYR A 140 -11.80 -7.91 -10.41
C TYR A 140 -12.18 -9.31 -9.89
N LEU A 141 -11.23 -10.14 -9.45
CA LEU A 141 -11.53 -11.40 -8.76
C LEU A 141 -12.31 -11.15 -7.46
N ALA A 142 -11.91 -10.13 -6.71
CA ALA A 142 -12.62 -9.71 -5.50
C ALA A 142 -14.06 -9.26 -5.80
N LEU A 143 -14.26 -8.48 -6.88
CA LEU A 143 -15.59 -8.10 -7.36
C LEU A 143 -16.40 -9.33 -7.81
N GLN A 144 -15.79 -10.24 -8.54
CA GLN A 144 -16.43 -11.48 -8.98
C GLN A 144 -16.87 -12.35 -7.80
N ALA A 145 -16.04 -12.47 -6.75
CA ALA A 145 -16.40 -13.22 -5.54
C ALA A 145 -17.63 -12.61 -4.84
N HIS A 146 -17.79 -11.27 -4.88
CA HIS A 146 -18.99 -10.60 -4.41
C HIS A 146 -20.20 -10.90 -5.31
N LEU A 147 -20.10 -10.59 -6.60
CA LEU A 147 -21.24 -10.67 -7.53
C LEU A 147 -21.67 -12.12 -7.81
N GLY A 148 -20.72 -13.04 -7.90
CA GLY A 148 -20.98 -14.44 -8.26
C GLY A 148 -21.19 -15.38 -7.08
N ALA A 149 -20.64 -15.07 -5.90
CA ALA A 149 -20.68 -15.93 -4.74
C ALA A 149 -21.24 -15.26 -3.46
N GLY A 150 -21.63 -13.99 -3.52
CA GLY A 150 -22.21 -13.26 -2.39
C GLY A 150 -21.24 -12.92 -1.25
N LEU A 151 -19.92 -13.09 -1.43
CA LEU A 151 -18.94 -12.74 -0.41
C LEU A 151 -18.93 -11.21 -0.20
N ALA A 152 -19.03 -10.75 1.03
CA ALA A 152 -18.98 -9.32 1.32
C ALA A 152 -17.54 -8.80 1.24
N VAL A 153 -17.13 -8.37 0.04
CA VAL A 153 -15.77 -7.88 -0.23
C VAL A 153 -15.77 -6.36 -0.42
N VAL A 154 -14.90 -5.68 0.31
CA VAL A 154 -14.56 -4.27 0.09
C VAL A 154 -13.20 -4.20 -0.58
N ARG A 155 -13.07 -3.39 -1.63
CA ARG A 155 -11.82 -3.22 -2.37
C ARG A 155 -11.25 -1.84 -2.13
N THR A 156 -9.93 -1.73 -2.07
CA THR A 156 -9.27 -0.42 -1.99
C THR A 156 -8.36 -0.18 -3.18
N ARG A 157 -8.09 1.09 -3.49
CA ARG A 157 -6.97 1.55 -4.31
C ARG A 157 -6.13 2.47 -3.46
N SER A 158 -5.10 1.90 -2.84
CA SER A 158 -4.26 2.65 -1.90
C SER A 158 -3.23 3.46 -2.65
N PHE A 159 -3.19 4.76 -2.33
CA PHE A 159 -2.19 5.69 -2.85
C PHE A 159 -0.90 5.60 -2.07
N ASN A 160 0.17 6.25 -2.56
CA ASN A 160 1.48 6.13 -1.94
C ASN A 160 1.41 6.54 -0.47
N HIS A 161 1.99 5.71 0.36
CA HIS A 161 2.09 5.89 1.80
C HIS A 161 3.48 5.52 2.28
N THR A 162 3.88 6.10 3.40
CA THR A 162 5.19 5.90 4.02
C THR A 162 5.09 5.96 5.54
N GLY A 163 6.18 5.61 6.19
CA GLY A 163 6.33 5.66 7.64
C GLY A 163 7.57 4.86 8.07
N PRO A 164 7.93 4.91 9.34
CA PRO A 164 9.01 4.11 9.89
C PRO A 164 8.85 2.60 9.58
N GLY A 165 9.93 1.92 9.25
CA GLY A 165 9.95 0.49 8.90
C GLY A 165 9.66 0.18 7.43
N GLN A 166 9.48 1.18 6.57
CA GLN A 166 9.35 0.97 5.13
C GLN A 166 10.71 0.72 4.49
N SER A 167 10.77 -0.21 3.52
CA SER A 167 12.00 -0.52 2.78
C SER A 167 12.57 0.69 2.05
N HIS A 168 13.92 0.81 2.04
CA HIS A 168 14.65 1.84 1.29
C HIS A 168 14.54 1.72 -0.24
N GLU A 169 13.85 0.72 -0.77
CA GLU A 169 13.49 0.63 -2.18
C GLU A 169 12.40 1.63 -2.59
N PHE A 170 11.69 2.22 -1.61
CA PHE A 170 10.68 3.25 -1.83
C PHE A 170 11.26 4.66 -1.67
N VAL A 171 10.66 5.63 -2.38
CA VAL A 171 11.26 6.96 -2.58
C VAL A 171 11.53 7.74 -1.30
N VAL A 172 10.59 7.77 -0.34
CA VAL A 172 10.76 8.55 0.91
C VAL A 172 11.84 7.95 1.81
N PRO A 173 11.82 6.63 2.14
CA PRO A 173 12.90 6.02 2.91
C PRO A 173 14.25 6.06 2.18
N ALA A 174 14.28 5.95 0.84
CA ALA A 174 15.51 6.08 0.07
C ALA A 174 16.14 7.47 0.21
N LEU A 175 15.33 8.53 0.15
CA LEU A 175 15.79 9.90 0.36
C LEU A 175 16.27 10.12 1.79
N ALA A 176 15.51 9.66 2.78
CA ALA A 176 15.88 9.74 4.18
C ALA A 176 17.22 9.04 4.45
N ARG A 177 17.44 7.84 3.89
CA ARG A 177 18.69 7.11 3.99
C ARG A 177 19.86 7.88 3.36
N ARG A 178 19.68 8.44 2.14
CA ARG A 178 20.72 9.26 1.48
C ARG A 178 21.11 10.47 2.32
N ILE A 179 20.13 11.13 2.98
CA ILE A 179 20.39 12.25 3.89
C ILE A 179 21.18 11.79 5.10
N ALA A 180 20.77 10.72 5.77
CA ALA A 180 21.48 10.18 6.91
C ALA A 180 22.93 9.76 6.55
N ASP A 181 23.14 9.16 5.39
CA ASP A 181 24.45 8.77 4.87
C ASP A 181 25.32 10.01 4.52
N ALA A 182 24.71 11.05 3.94
CA ALA A 182 25.39 12.32 3.66
C ALA A 182 25.82 13.04 4.94
N GLU A 183 24.97 13.03 5.98
CA GLU A 183 25.31 13.58 7.29
C GLU A 183 26.53 12.86 7.92
N ARG A 184 26.58 11.53 7.79
CA ARG A 184 27.67 10.70 8.32
C ARG A 184 28.97 10.84 7.53
N SER A 185 28.88 10.88 6.19
CA SER A 185 30.05 10.88 5.29
C SER A 185 30.61 12.24 4.97
N GLY A 186 29.92 13.32 5.35
CA GLY A 186 30.31 14.69 5.00
C GLY A 186 29.98 15.13 3.58
N LYS A 187 29.28 14.30 2.77
CA LYS A 187 28.79 14.70 1.44
C LYS A 187 27.70 15.77 1.57
N ASP A 188 27.59 16.65 0.57
CA ASP A 188 26.62 17.76 0.56
C ASP A 188 25.52 17.63 -0.50
N GLN A 189 25.54 16.54 -1.27
CA GLN A 189 24.63 16.32 -2.40
C GLN A 189 23.72 15.11 -2.16
N ILE A 190 22.43 15.28 -2.47
CA ILE A 190 21.40 14.24 -2.44
C ILE A 190 20.93 14.00 -3.88
N PRO A 191 21.31 12.86 -4.50
CA PRO A 191 20.90 12.55 -5.86
C PRO A 191 19.41 12.26 -5.94
N LEU A 192 18.74 12.85 -6.94
CA LEU A 192 17.32 12.70 -7.22
C LEU A 192 17.12 12.48 -8.71
N GLY A 193 16.21 11.55 -9.07
CA GLY A 193 15.80 11.35 -10.45
C GLY A 193 14.86 12.48 -10.93
N ARG A 194 13.67 12.12 -11.40
CA ARG A 194 12.68 13.08 -11.89
C ARG A 194 11.98 13.79 -10.74
N ALA A 195 12.30 15.08 -10.55
CA ALA A 195 11.80 15.90 -9.44
C ALA A 195 10.33 16.34 -9.61
N GLU A 196 9.86 16.47 -10.85
CA GLU A 196 8.53 16.99 -11.20
C GLU A 196 7.40 15.96 -11.04
N THR A 197 7.72 14.68 -10.90
CA THR A 197 6.72 13.62 -10.67
C THR A 197 5.95 13.88 -9.37
N VAL A 198 4.62 13.88 -9.44
CA VAL A 198 3.73 14.19 -8.30
C VAL A 198 3.14 12.91 -7.73
N ARG A 199 3.27 12.73 -6.42
CA ARG A 199 2.71 11.61 -5.65
C ARG A 199 2.09 12.11 -4.36
N GLU A 200 1.16 11.33 -3.82
CA GLU A 200 0.76 11.49 -2.44
C GLU A 200 1.82 10.91 -1.50
N VAL A 201 1.88 11.44 -0.29
CA VAL A 201 2.67 10.89 0.82
C VAL A 201 1.75 10.79 2.02
N ASN A 202 0.98 9.70 2.07
CA ASN A 202 0.10 9.44 3.19
C ASN A 202 0.89 8.77 4.34
N ASP A 203 0.50 9.01 5.57
CA ASP A 203 1.06 8.27 6.70
C ASP A 203 0.45 6.87 6.77
N VAL A 204 1.27 5.85 7.00
CA VAL A 204 0.82 4.46 7.10
C VAL A 204 -0.19 4.26 8.24
N ARG A 205 -0.11 5.06 9.31
CA ARG A 205 -1.04 5.02 10.45
C ARG A 205 -2.45 5.45 10.03
N ASP A 206 -2.56 6.45 9.17
CA ASP A 206 -3.84 6.88 8.59
C ASP A 206 -4.40 5.86 7.59
N ILE A 207 -3.53 5.21 6.82
CA ILE A 207 -3.92 4.15 5.86
C ILE A 207 -4.55 2.95 6.59
N VAL A 208 -3.93 2.45 7.66
CA VAL A 208 -4.47 1.29 8.38
C VAL A 208 -5.77 1.63 9.12
N ARG A 209 -5.93 2.88 9.57
CA ARG A 209 -7.18 3.38 10.11
C ARG A 209 -8.28 3.38 9.04
N ALA A 210 -7.98 3.83 7.81
CA ALA A 210 -8.91 3.76 6.70
C ALA A 210 -9.32 2.32 6.37
N TYR A 211 -8.38 1.36 6.39
CA TYR A 211 -8.70 -0.05 6.12
C TYR A 211 -9.69 -0.62 7.16
N ARG A 212 -9.50 -0.30 8.46
CA ARG A 212 -10.42 -0.78 9.48
C ARG A 212 -11.81 -0.17 9.30
N LEU A 213 -11.92 1.14 9.07
CA LEU A 213 -13.18 1.82 8.82
C LEU A 213 -13.88 1.26 7.58
N LEU A 214 -13.16 1.07 6.47
CA LEU A 214 -13.72 0.50 5.25
C LEU A 214 -14.17 -0.95 5.42
N LEU A 215 -13.48 -1.77 6.21
CA LEU A 215 -13.97 -3.11 6.49
C LEU A 215 -15.30 -3.05 7.24
N LEU A 216 -15.48 -2.13 8.17
CA LEU A 216 -16.69 -2.00 8.98
C LEU A 216 -17.86 -1.36 8.21
N ASP A 217 -17.61 -0.25 7.55
CA ASP A 217 -18.64 0.65 7.01
C ASP A 217 -18.71 0.64 5.48
N GLY A 218 -17.69 0.12 4.79
CA GLY A 218 -17.64 0.10 3.33
C GLY A 218 -18.72 -0.78 2.73
N GLU A 219 -19.30 -0.35 1.60
CA GLU A 219 -20.31 -1.11 0.87
C GLU A 219 -19.68 -2.36 0.22
N PRO A 220 -20.24 -3.58 0.43
CA PRO A 220 -19.78 -4.77 -0.26
C PRO A 220 -19.84 -4.63 -1.77
N GLY A 221 -18.77 -5.08 -2.45
CA GLY A 221 -18.62 -4.92 -3.91
C GLY A 221 -18.04 -3.57 -4.33
N ALA A 222 -18.07 -2.56 -3.48
CA ALA A 222 -17.51 -1.24 -3.80
C ALA A 222 -15.97 -1.19 -3.78
N VAL A 223 -15.42 -0.16 -4.39
CA VAL A 223 -14.00 0.18 -4.37
C VAL A 223 -13.81 1.61 -3.86
N TYR A 224 -12.75 1.83 -3.08
CA TYR A 224 -12.46 3.11 -2.44
C TYR A 224 -11.00 3.52 -2.65
N ASN A 225 -10.78 4.75 -3.05
CA ASN A 225 -9.46 5.35 -3.01
C ASN A 225 -9.07 5.61 -1.56
N VAL A 226 -7.94 5.06 -1.13
CA VAL A 226 -7.38 5.35 0.18
C VAL A 226 -6.24 6.36 -0.02
N CYS A 227 -6.57 7.65 0.14
CA CYS A 227 -5.77 8.79 -0.25
C CYS A 227 -6.17 10.05 0.52
N SER A 228 -5.27 11.04 0.56
CA SER A 228 -5.54 12.36 1.14
C SER A 228 -6.06 13.39 0.14
N GLY A 229 -5.82 13.19 -1.15
CA GLY A 229 -6.05 14.18 -2.20
C GLY A 229 -4.94 15.24 -2.31
N ILE A 230 -3.86 15.11 -1.54
CA ILE A 230 -2.77 16.08 -1.48
C ILE A 230 -1.53 15.51 -2.18
N GLY A 231 -1.25 16.03 -3.38
CA GLY A 231 -0.07 15.63 -4.16
C GLY A 231 1.12 16.55 -3.90
N LEU A 232 2.30 15.95 -3.73
CA LEU A 232 3.58 16.64 -3.63
C LEU A 232 4.52 16.17 -4.76
N SER A 233 5.29 17.08 -5.34
CA SER A 233 6.36 16.68 -6.26
C SER A 233 7.47 15.95 -5.48
N ILE A 234 8.16 15.01 -6.14
CA ILE A 234 9.30 14.31 -5.51
C ILE A 234 10.39 15.31 -5.11
N GLY A 235 10.56 16.39 -5.89
CA GLY A 235 11.43 17.52 -5.53
C GLY A 235 11.01 18.20 -4.23
N ALA A 236 9.73 18.53 -4.07
CA ALA A 236 9.22 19.15 -2.83
C ALA A 236 9.38 18.22 -1.60
N ILE A 237 9.20 16.91 -1.77
CA ILE A 237 9.45 15.93 -0.72
C ILE A 237 10.93 15.92 -0.33
N ALA A 238 11.84 15.92 -1.34
CA ALA A 238 13.27 15.93 -1.09
C ALA A 238 13.71 17.22 -0.38
N GLU A 239 13.19 18.38 -0.78
CA GLU A 239 13.48 19.68 -0.15
C GLU A 239 13.02 19.73 1.31
N ARG A 240 11.80 19.22 1.62
CA ARG A 240 11.30 19.12 3.00
C ARG A 240 12.19 18.22 3.86
N LEU A 241 12.62 17.07 3.34
CA LEU A 241 13.56 16.19 4.04
C LEU A 241 14.94 16.85 4.25
N VAL A 242 15.45 17.54 3.23
CA VAL A 242 16.73 18.27 3.32
C VAL A 242 16.65 19.41 4.34
N ALA A 243 15.51 20.08 4.47
CA ALA A 243 15.31 21.11 5.50
C ALA A 243 15.41 20.57 6.94
N LEU A 244 15.18 19.26 7.14
CA LEU A 244 15.35 18.57 8.44
C LEU A 244 16.80 18.07 8.66
N ALA A 245 17.70 18.30 7.71
CA ALA A 245 19.08 17.83 7.82
C ALA A 245 19.87 18.61 8.87
N LYS A 246 20.80 17.93 9.55
CA LYS A 246 21.69 18.51 10.60
C LYS A 246 22.82 19.38 10.02
N ARG A 247 22.95 19.44 8.69
CA ARG A 247 23.97 20.22 7.99
C ARG A 247 23.42 20.68 6.63
N PRO A 248 24.00 21.70 6.00
CA PRO A 248 23.59 22.12 4.66
C PRO A 248 23.77 20.98 3.64
N LEU A 249 22.66 20.60 3.00
CA LEU A 249 22.60 19.64 1.90
C LEU A 249 21.85 20.27 0.73
N ARG A 250 22.11 19.78 -0.48
CA ARG A 250 21.42 20.23 -1.71
C ARG A 250 20.97 19.03 -2.54
N VAL A 251 19.80 19.11 -3.10
CA VAL A 251 19.30 18.13 -4.07
C VAL A 251 20.02 18.34 -5.40
N CYS A 252 20.46 17.26 -6.05
CA CYS A 252 21.05 17.29 -7.39
C CYS A 252 20.37 16.28 -8.30
N HIS A 253 20.23 16.61 -9.59
CA HIS A 253 19.66 15.71 -10.58
C HIS A 253 20.63 14.57 -10.91
N ASP A 254 20.11 13.31 -10.90
CA ASP A 254 20.83 12.11 -11.32
C ASP A 254 20.01 11.38 -12.39
N PRO A 255 20.44 11.43 -13.67
CA PRO A 255 19.72 10.76 -14.76
C PRO A 255 19.61 9.24 -14.60
N SER A 256 20.54 8.61 -13.88
CA SER A 256 20.53 7.15 -13.66
C SER A 256 19.34 6.67 -12.80
N LEU A 257 18.72 7.60 -12.05
CA LEU A 257 17.57 7.34 -11.20
C LEU A 257 16.22 7.61 -11.91
N VAL A 258 16.24 7.97 -13.18
CA VAL A 258 15.02 8.25 -13.97
C VAL A 258 14.44 6.94 -14.50
N ARG A 259 13.16 6.68 -14.23
CA ARG A 259 12.43 5.53 -14.77
C ARG A 259 11.96 5.81 -16.19
N LEU A 260 11.99 4.76 -17.06
CA LEU A 260 11.61 4.87 -18.48
C LEU A 260 10.10 5.15 -18.67
N VAL A 261 9.26 4.55 -17.84
CA VAL A 261 7.80 4.76 -17.87
C VAL A 261 7.38 5.27 -16.51
N ASP A 262 6.80 6.45 -16.48
CA ASP A 262 6.34 7.08 -15.24
C ASP A 262 5.01 7.81 -15.48
N VAL A 263 4.06 7.58 -14.57
CA VAL A 263 2.85 8.38 -14.47
C VAL A 263 3.24 9.71 -13.85
N VAL A 264 3.07 10.80 -14.58
CA VAL A 264 3.56 12.13 -14.14
C VAL A 264 2.90 12.57 -12.84
N ARG A 265 1.59 12.31 -12.70
CA ARG A 265 0.80 12.69 -11.53
C ARG A 265 -0.09 11.51 -11.11
N LEU A 266 -0.03 11.15 -9.82
CA LEU A 266 -0.91 10.12 -9.24
C LEU A 266 -1.42 10.64 -7.89
N VAL A 267 -2.62 11.24 -7.92
CA VAL A 267 -3.30 11.86 -6.76
C VAL A 267 -4.76 11.46 -6.84
N GLY A 268 -5.31 10.91 -5.76
CA GLY A 268 -6.66 10.37 -5.72
C GLY A 268 -7.70 11.35 -5.21
N ASP A 269 -8.96 11.07 -5.53
CA ASP A 269 -10.11 11.72 -4.91
C ASP A 269 -10.54 10.92 -3.67
N PRO A 270 -10.45 11.48 -2.45
CA PRO A 270 -10.86 10.79 -1.22
C PRO A 270 -12.37 10.86 -0.94
N ALA A 271 -13.16 11.53 -1.75
CA ALA A 271 -14.55 11.88 -1.44
C ALA A 271 -15.43 10.67 -1.09
N ARG A 272 -15.27 9.55 -1.81
CA ARG A 272 -16.05 8.32 -1.56
C ARG A 272 -15.69 7.68 -0.20
N LEU A 273 -14.41 7.61 0.15
CA LEU A 273 -13.93 7.16 1.46
C LEU A 273 -14.48 8.05 2.58
N GLN A 274 -14.36 9.37 2.41
CA GLN A 274 -14.82 10.35 3.39
C GLN A 274 -16.33 10.29 3.62
N ALA A 275 -17.10 10.16 2.56
CA ALA A 275 -18.57 10.11 2.64
C ALA A 275 -19.08 8.88 3.42
N VAL A 276 -18.40 7.73 3.28
CA VAL A 276 -18.84 6.48 3.92
C VAL A 276 -18.34 6.35 5.35
N THR A 277 -17.10 6.82 5.63
CA THR A 277 -16.43 6.53 6.90
C THR A 277 -16.15 7.76 7.76
N GLY A 278 -16.32 8.97 7.23
CA GLY A 278 -15.88 10.20 7.89
C GLY A 278 -14.35 10.32 8.02
N TRP A 279 -13.58 9.44 7.36
CA TRP A 279 -12.13 9.43 7.45
C TRP A 279 -11.52 10.73 6.93
N ALA A 280 -10.52 11.24 7.64
CA ALA A 280 -9.61 12.28 7.19
C ALA A 280 -8.20 11.97 7.71
N PRO A 281 -7.12 12.39 7.03
CA PRO A 281 -5.77 12.20 7.57
C PRO A 281 -5.62 12.94 8.92
N GLU A 282 -4.96 12.28 9.88
CA GLU A 282 -4.65 12.83 11.21
C GLU A 282 -3.16 13.15 11.36
N HIS A 283 -2.32 12.57 10.50
CA HIS A 283 -0.88 12.78 10.53
C HIS A 283 -0.46 13.76 9.45
N ASP A 284 0.27 14.79 9.89
CA ASP A 284 0.89 15.76 9.00
C ASP A 284 2.08 15.13 8.25
N VAL A 285 2.22 15.48 6.97
CA VAL A 285 3.28 14.95 6.11
C VAL A 285 4.68 15.30 6.62
N ASP A 286 4.88 16.50 7.16
CA ASP A 286 6.20 16.91 7.65
C ASP A 286 6.58 16.12 8.90
N ARG A 287 5.60 15.77 9.75
CA ARG A 287 5.81 14.85 10.87
C ARG A 287 6.17 13.45 10.38
N THR A 288 5.48 12.93 9.39
CA THR A 288 5.76 11.62 8.79
C THR A 288 7.18 11.57 8.22
N LEU A 289 7.57 12.60 7.47
CA LEU A 289 8.93 12.72 6.91
C LEU A 289 10.01 12.78 8.00
N ALA A 290 9.73 13.52 9.08
CA ALA A 290 10.64 13.60 10.25
C ALA A 290 10.81 12.24 10.93
N ASP A 291 9.71 11.49 11.14
CA ASP A 291 9.73 10.16 11.75
C ASP A 291 10.56 9.16 10.89
N VAL A 292 10.39 9.17 9.55
CA VAL A 292 11.17 8.33 8.62
C VAL A 292 12.64 8.72 8.61
N LEU A 293 12.97 10.02 8.65
CA LEU A 293 14.36 10.47 8.72
C LEU A 293 15.01 10.12 10.05
N ALA A 294 14.27 10.21 11.16
CA ALA A 294 14.77 9.81 12.48
C ALA A 294 15.14 8.33 12.52
N GLU A 295 14.31 7.45 11.96
CA GLU A 295 14.62 6.02 11.81
C GLU A 295 15.88 5.79 10.95
N ALA A 296 15.97 6.45 9.77
CA ALA A 296 17.12 6.31 8.89
C ALA A 296 18.45 6.74 9.53
N ARG A 297 18.41 7.64 10.53
CA ARG A 297 19.57 8.05 11.33
C ARG A 297 19.96 7.04 12.40
N ALA A 298 18.99 6.25 12.88
CA ALA A 298 19.21 5.24 13.93
C ALA A 298 19.77 3.92 13.38
N THR A 299 19.63 3.70 12.07
CA THR A 299 20.15 2.52 11.34
C THR A 299 21.40 2.86 10.54
#